data_14495375bcf6ed79f1aa933ab9be14b1
#
_entry.id   14495375bcf6ed79f1aa933ab9be14b1
#
_cell.length_a   1.000
_cell.length_b   1.000
_cell.length_c   1.000
_cell.angle_alpha   90.00
_cell.angle_beta   90.00
_cell.angle_gamma   90.00
#
_symmetry.space_group_name_H-M   'P 1'
#
loop_
_entity.id
_entity.type
_entity.pdbx_description
1 polymer ?
#
loop_
_entity_poly.entity_id
_entity_poly.type
_entity_poly.pdbx_seq_one_letter_code
_entity_poly.pdbx_strand_id
1 'polypeptide(L)'
;LETVLRGRDSREAWLFAQRFCGVCTTVHAIASVRAVEDALGLPIPPNAQHIRNLILIAHGLHDHIVHFYHLSALDWVDVTTIPQADPAK
;
A
#
# COMPACT_ATOMS: atom_id res chain seq x y z
N LEU A 1 8.93 -13.52 -4.42
CA LEU A 1 9.50 -12.62 -3.41
C LEU A 1 10.66 -13.25 -2.66
N GLU A 2 10.52 -14.47 -2.15
CA GLU A 2 11.58 -15.19 -1.43
C GLU A 2 12.93 -15.22 -2.19
N THR A 3 12.90 -15.51 -3.48
CA THR A 3 14.09 -15.54 -4.33
C THR A 3 14.80 -14.19 -4.38
N VAL A 4 14.02 -13.10 -4.43
CA VAL A 4 14.57 -11.73 -4.50
C VAL A 4 15.19 -11.31 -3.17
N LEU A 5 14.63 -11.77 -2.04
CA LEU A 5 15.10 -11.40 -0.71
C LEU A 5 16.25 -12.29 -0.20
N ARG A 6 16.45 -13.45 -0.80
CA ARG A 6 17.48 -14.39 -0.35
C ARG A 6 18.88 -13.76 -0.45
N GLY A 7 19.61 -13.79 0.69
CA GLY A 7 20.98 -13.27 0.79
C GLY A 7 21.07 -11.74 0.93
N ARG A 8 19.92 -11.04 1.07
CA ARG A 8 19.90 -9.59 1.31
C ARG A 8 19.86 -9.27 2.81
N ASP A 9 20.27 -8.06 3.15
CA ASP A 9 20.11 -7.53 4.49
C ASP A 9 18.61 -7.42 4.84
N SER A 10 18.21 -8.00 5.97
CA SER A 10 16.82 -7.95 6.42
C SER A 10 16.29 -6.53 6.61
N ARG A 11 17.19 -5.58 6.94
CA ARG A 11 16.83 -4.16 7.10
C ARG A 11 16.42 -3.49 5.80
N GLU A 12 16.76 -4.06 4.65
CA GLU A 12 16.41 -3.57 3.31
C GLU A 12 15.19 -4.30 2.72
N ALA A 13 14.72 -5.37 3.37
CA ALA A 13 13.63 -6.20 2.84
C ALA A 13 12.38 -5.40 2.47
N TRP A 14 12.05 -4.37 3.26
CA TRP A 14 10.90 -3.51 3.00
C TRP A 14 11.01 -2.71 1.69
N LEU A 15 12.23 -2.32 1.27
CA LEU A 15 12.46 -1.60 0.00
C LEU A 15 12.03 -2.44 -1.21
N PHE A 16 12.25 -3.74 -1.14
CA PHE A 16 11.85 -4.67 -2.19
C PHE A 16 10.38 -5.07 -2.04
N ALA A 17 9.94 -5.36 -0.82
CA ALA A 17 8.58 -5.79 -0.55
C ALA A 17 7.54 -4.74 -1.00
N GLN A 18 7.81 -3.46 -0.82
CA GLN A 18 6.90 -2.40 -1.25
C GLN A 18 6.76 -2.29 -2.77
N ARG A 19 7.70 -2.81 -3.56
CA ARG A 19 7.77 -2.57 -5.01
C ARG A 19 7.02 -3.60 -5.83
N PHE A 20 6.59 -4.72 -5.28
CA PHE A 20 5.82 -5.68 -6.06
C PHE A 20 4.32 -5.36 -6.14
N CYS A 21 3.85 -4.35 -5.40
CA CYS A 21 2.50 -3.82 -5.53
C CYS A 21 2.52 -2.29 -5.58
N GLY A 22 2.02 -1.73 -6.69
CA GLY A 22 1.98 -0.27 -6.87
C GLY A 22 0.84 0.41 -6.10
N VAL A 23 -0.28 -0.29 -5.90
CA VAL A 23 -1.44 0.22 -5.16
C VAL A 23 -1.25 0.05 -3.66
N CYS A 24 -0.84 -1.15 -3.21
CA CYS A 24 -0.71 -1.51 -1.80
C CYS A 24 0.73 -1.38 -1.28
N THR A 25 1.54 -0.52 -1.85
CA THR A 25 2.97 -0.31 -1.56
C THR A 25 3.25 -0.15 -0.07
N THR A 26 2.54 0.73 0.60
CA THR A 26 2.73 1.07 2.01
C THR A 26 2.43 -0.11 2.93
N VAL A 27 1.38 -0.87 2.66
CA VAL A 27 1.02 -2.04 3.47
C VAL A 27 2.12 -3.10 3.41
N HIS A 28 2.68 -3.35 2.22
CA HIS A 28 3.80 -4.29 2.08
C HIS A 28 5.06 -3.81 2.78
N ALA A 29 5.36 -2.52 2.74
CA ALA A 29 6.48 -1.95 3.47
C ALA A 29 6.32 -2.16 4.98
N ILE A 30 5.18 -1.78 5.55
CA ILE A 30 4.90 -1.93 6.99
C ILE A 30 4.87 -3.40 7.41
N ALA A 31 4.29 -4.28 6.62
CA ALA A 31 4.26 -5.71 6.90
C ALA A 31 5.69 -6.29 6.93
N SER A 32 6.53 -5.91 5.98
CA SER A 32 7.93 -6.35 5.93
C SER A 32 8.73 -5.84 7.13
N VAL A 33 8.58 -4.57 7.50
CA VAL A 33 9.24 -3.99 8.68
C VAL A 33 8.82 -4.74 9.94
N ARG A 34 7.52 -4.95 10.14
CA ARG A 34 7.00 -5.68 11.32
C ARG A 34 7.53 -7.11 11.40
N ALA A 35 7.62 -7.81 10.27
CA ALA A 35 8.16 -9.17 10.23
C ALA A 35 9.64 -9.22 10.66
N VAL A 36 10.44 -8.24 10.23
CA VAL A 36 11.85 -8.14 10.64
C VAL A 36 11.99 -7.76 12.11
N GLU A 37 11.20 -6.81 12.59
CA GLU A 37 11.19 -6.40 13.99
C GLU A 37 10.81 -7.56 14.91
N ASP A 38 9.80 -8.33 14.54
CA ASP A 38 9.38 -9.53 15.28
C ASP A 38 10.49 -10.58 15.31
N ALA A 39 11.07 -10.87 14.14
CA ALA A 39 12.16 -11.84 14.03
C ALA A 39 13.41 -11.47 14.85
N LEU A 40 13.68 -10.18 14.99
CA LEU A 40 14.83 -9.65 15.74
C LEU A 40 14.50 -9.32 17.22
N GLY A 41 13.24 -9.43 17.63
CA GLY A 41 12.78 -9.07 18.96
C GLY A 41 12.97 -7.59 19.31
N LEU A 42 12.82 -6.70 18.32
CA LEU A 42 13.06 -5.27 18.50
C LEU A 42 11.89 -4.58 19.21
N PRO A 43 12.13 -3.84 20.31
CA PRO A 43 11.11 -3.04 20.94
C PRO A 43 10.77 -1.82 20.07
N ILE A 44 9.48 -1.62 19.79
CA ILE A 44 9.00 -0.51 18.98
C ILE A 44 8.55 0.64 19.88
N PRO A 45 9.14 1.85 19.77
CA PRO A 45 8.72 3.00 20.55
C PRO A 45 7.23 3.34 20.27
N PRO A 46 6.45 3.70 21.30
CA PRO A 46 5.02 4.02 21.14
C PRO A 46 4.75 5.07 20.06
N ASN A 47 5.59 6.10 19.98
CA ASN A 47 5.45 7.14 18.97
C ASN A 47 5.63 6.61 17.53
N ALA A 48 6.57 5.70 17.33
CA ALA A 48 6.75 5.05 16.03
C ALA A 48 5.50 4.24 15.64
N GLN A 49 4.87 3.55 16.62
CA GLN A 49 3.63 2.83 16.39
C GLN A 49 2.46 3.77 16.01
N HIS A 50 2.36 4.93 16.65
CA HIS A 50 1.36 5.95 16.31
C HIS A 50 1.55 6.50 14.89
N ILE A 51 2.79 6.82 14.51
CA ILE A 51 3.12 7.30 13.17
C ILE A 51 2.75 6.24 12.12
N ARG A 52 3.08 4.97 12.35
CA ARG A 52 2.72 3.87 11.45
C ARG A 52 1.21 3.71 11.31
N ASN A 53 0.47 3.86 12.40
CA ASN A 53 -0.98 3.81 12.36
C ASN A 53 -1.56 4.96 11.50
N LEU A 54 -1.03 6.17 11.64
CA LEU A 54 -1.43 7.31 10.80
C LEU A 54 -1.14 7.04 9.31
N ILE A 55 0.02 6.50 8.99
CA ILE A 55 0.40 6.12 7.62
C ILE A 55 -0.59 5.08 7.07
N LEU A 56 -0.92 4.04 7.84
CA LEU A 56 -1.85 3.01 7.42
C LEU A 56 -3.28 3.53 7.26
N ILE A 57 -3.72 4.44 8.13
CA ILE A 57 -5.04 5.08 8.03
C ILE A 57 -5.11 5.94 6.76
N ALA A 58 -4.11 6.77 6.50
CA ALA A 58 -4.04 7.59 5.28
C ALA A 58 -4.02 6.71 4.01
N HIS A 59 -3.26 5.62 4.04
CA HIS A 59 -3.22 4.65 2.95
C HIS A 59 -4.57 3.96 2.75
N GLY A 60 -5.23 3.54 3.82
CA GLY A 60 -6.56 2.93 3.75
C GLY A 60 -7.60 3.87 3.15
N LEU A 61 -7.58 5.16 3.53
CA LEU A 61 -8.46 6.17 2.95
C LEU A 61 -8.20 6.34 1.44
N HIS A 62 -6.94 6.43 1.06
CA HIS A 62 -6.53 6.48 -0.34
C HIS A 62 -7.03 5.25 -1.12
N ASP A 63 -6.84 4.05 -0.56
CA ASP A 63 -7.23 2.80 -1.22
C ASP A 63 -8.74 2.69 -1.41
N HIS A 64 -9.55 3.13 -0.45
CA HIS A 64 -11.01 3.16 -0.62
C HIS A 64 -11.42 4.06 -1.78
N ILE A 65 -10.81 5.23 -1.92
CA ILE A 65 -11.08 6.15 -3.04
C ILE A 65 -10.65 5.53 -4.37
N VAL A 66 -9.45 4.99 -4.43
CA VAL A 66 -8.92 4.33 -5.63
C VAL A 66 -9.80 3.14 -6.02
N HIS A 67 -10.17 2.30 -5.06
CA HIS A 67 -11.03 1.15 -5.33
C HIS A 67 -12.39 1.57 -5.87
N PHE A 68 -13.00 2.59 -5.26
CA PHE A 68 -14.30 3.10 -5.71
C PHE A 68 -14.25 3.57 -7.16
N TYR A 69 -13.31 4.46 -7.49
CA TYR A 69 -13.29 5.08 -8.83
C TYR A 69 -12.67 4.18 -9.92
N HIS A 70 -11.67 3.37 -9.60
CA HIS A 70 -10.93 2.61 -10.60
C HIS A 70 -11.36 1.15 -10.72
N LEU A 71 -12.10 0.64 -9.75
CA LEU A 71 -12.59 -0.74 -9.74
C LEU A 71 -14.11 -0.78 -9.71
N SER A 72 -14.73 -0.40 -8.58
CA SER A 72 -16.18 -0.53 -8.41
C SER A 72 -16.98 0.33 -9.36
N ALA A 73 -16.53 1.53 -9.68
CA ALA A 73 -17.25 2.44 -10.57
C ALA A 73 -17.38 1.88 -12.00
N LEU A 74 -16.45 1.04 -12.44
CA LEU A 74 -16.50 0.42 -13.77
C LEU A 74 -17.66 -0.58 -13.92
N ASP A 75 -18.22 -1.07 -12.83
CA ASP A 75 -19.42 -1.90 -12.86
C ASP A 75 -20.71 -1.10 -13.11
N TRP A 76 -20.66 0.22 -12.91
CA TRP A 76 -21.82 1.11 -12.96
C TRP A 76 -21.74 2.16 -14.06
N VAL A 77 -20.54 2.48 -14.53
CA VAL A 77 -20.29 3.53 -15.52
C VAL A 77 -19.62 2.96 -16.75
N ASP A 78 -20.20 3.25 -17.91
CA ASP A 78 -19.56 2.97 -19.19
C ASP A 78 -18.53 4.06 -19.51
N VAL A 79 -17.26 3.78 -19.21
CA VAL A 79 -16.14 4.72 -19.43
C VAL A 79 -15.90 5.04 -20.91
N THR A 80 -16.41 4.23 -21.84
CA THR A 80 -16.27 4.49 -23.30
C THR A 80 -17.10 5.69 -23.75
N THR A 81 -18.08 6.12 -22.96
CA THR A 81 -18.92 7.29 -23.23
C THR A 81 -18.31 8.61 -22.76
N ILE A 82 -17.23 8.58 -21.96
CA ILE A 82 -16.61 9.80 -21.43
C ILE A 82 -16.23 10.83 -22.51
N PRO A 83 -15.65 10.44 -23.67
CA PRO A 83 -15.33 11.41 -24.73
C PRO A 83 -16.54 12.13 -25.31
N GLN A 84 -17.75 11.61 -25.09
CA GLN A 84 -19.01 12.17 -25.58
C GLN A 84 -19.74 12.98 -24.50
N ALA A 85 -19.23 12.96 -23.26
CA ALA A 85 -19.83 13.68 -22.16
C ALA A 85 -19.65 15.20 -22.33
N ASP A 86 -20.72 15.95 -22.09
CA ASP A 86 -20.68 17.40 -22.06
C ASP A 86 -20.06 17.87 -20.73
N PRO A 87 -18.86 18.49 -20.75
CA PRO A 87 -18.21 18.92 -19.51
C PRO A 87 -18.95 20.05 -18.76
N ALA A 88 -19.99 20.64 -19.36
CA ALA A 88 -20.82 21.66 -18.74
C ALA A 88 -22.02 21.10 -17.98
N LYS A 89 -22.26 19.79 -18.03
CA LYS A 89 -23.31 19.06 -17.32
C LYS A 89 -22.76 18.20 -16.21
#